data_b1c8e2c62c8658e133ce446bad8a8090
#
_entry.id   b1c8e2c62c8658e133ce446bad8a8090
#
_cell.length_a   1.000
_cell.length_b   1.000
_cell.length_c   1.000
_cell.angle_alpha   90.00
_cell.angle_beta   90.00
_cell.angle_gamma   90.00
#
_symmetry.space_group_name_H-M   'P 1'
#
loop_
_entity.id
_entity.type
_entity.pdbx_description
1 polymer ?
#
loop_
_entity_poly.entity_id
_entity_poly.type
_entity_poly.pdbx_seq_one_letter_code
_entity_poly.pdbx_strand_id
1 'polypeptide(L)'
;MKETRKKYDMLTDNPGKSLLFFVLPMILGNLFQQFYNITDSVVVGKFVGEQALAAVGASYAITNVFIAIAIGGGIGSSVVISQFLGAGKLAKMKTAVYTTMFNFLGIAAFLAAVGLLFNNRILNLVNVPEDIFSDAALYLAIYFLGLPFLFMYNVQASIFNALGDSKKPLYLLIFSSLLNIVLDMILVIIFKQGVRGVALATLIAQGISAVISFLLLMRKLKGYPAEEPVRLYSGEMAVSMVKIAVPSTLQQSIVHIGILLVQSVINSFGYTAIAGYSAGMRIESLSIVPMLAMGNAMSTFTAQNMGAGKIDRVKEGYRMCYVIVLTAGAVLCVMYQLAGGAFVSLFLDSGSSEAYSVGLSYVKFLSFFYSFIGLKASTDGLLRGAGDVTAFTVANLVNLAIRVSVTNLFAPIYGIQVAWMAVPLGWAANYVISFGWYLTGKWKKVRVIKK
;
A
#
# COMPACT_ATOMS: atom_id res chain seq x y z
N MET A 1 28.23 -21.10 -12.95
CA MET A 1 27.94 -20.18 -11.83
C MET A 1 26.87 -20.83 -10.96
N LYS A 2 27.20 -21.22 -9.72
CA LYS A 2 26.22 -21.82 -8.79
C LYS A 2 25.07 -20.83 -8.63
N GLU A 3 23.86 -21.23 -9.10
CA GLU A 3 22.63 -20.58 -8.67
C GLU A 3 22.66 -20.52 -7.15
N THR A 4 22.71 -19.33 -6.59
CA THR A 4 22.43 -19.12 -5.18
C THR A 4 20.95 -19.48 -5.00
N ARG A 5 20.70 -20.75 -4.66
CA ARG A 5 19.39 -21.29 -4.33
C ARG A 5 18.71 -20.27 -3.43
N LYS A 6 17.62 -19.66 -3.91
CA LYS A 6 16.82 -18.75 -3.06
C LYS A 6 16.52 -19.50 -1.77
N LYS A 7 16.81 -18.91 -0.64
CA LYS A 7 16.69 -19.59 0.66
C LYS A 7 15.27 -20.11 0.91
N TYR A 8 14.27 -19.58 0.18
CA TYR A 8 12.88 -20.04 0.18
C TYR A 8 12.24 -19.71 -1.18
N ASP A 9 11.87 -20.73 -1.93
CA ASP A 9 11.21 -20.65 -3.24
C ASP A 9 9.69 -20.84 -3.06
N MET A 10 8.88 -19.96 -3.67
CA MET A 10 7.42 -20.02 -3.58
C MET A 10 6.81 -21.21 -4.32
N LEU A 11 7.54 -21.82 -5.25
CA LEU A 11 7.08 -22.93 -6.08
C LEU A 11 7.44 -24.29 -5.54
N THR A 12 8.48 -24.40 -4.71
CA THR A 12 9.08 -25.70 -4.30
C THR A 12 9.14 -25.91 -2.79
N ASP A 13 9.43 -24.87 -2.01
CA ASP A 13 9.64 -24.98 -0.57
C ASP A 13 8.30 -25.00 0.21
N ASN A 14 8.35 -25.32 1.52
CA ASN A 14 7.17 -25.32 2.36
C ASN A 14 6.38 -23.98 2.26
N PRO A 15 5.07 -23.99 1.92
CA PRO A 15 4.29 -22.80 1.66
C PRO A 15 4.29 -21.80 2.81
N GLY A 16 4.12 -22.27 4.05
CA GLY A 16 4.09 -21.42 5.23
C GLY A 16 5.41 -20.70 5.48
N LYS A 17 6.53 -21.42 5.35
CA LYS A 17 7.87 -20.82 5.47
C LYS A 17 8.13 -19.83 4.34
N SER A 18 7.80 -20.17 3.10
CA SER A 18 7.97 -19.28 1.95
C SER A 18 7.19 -17.97 2.11
N LEU A 19 5.92 -18.05 2.54
CA LEU A 19 5.09 -16.88 2.82
C LEU A 19 5.68 -16.04 3.97
N LEU A 20 6.06 -16.66 5.09
CA LEU A 20 6.58 -15.96 6.25
C LEU A 20 7.88 -15.20 5.92
N PHE A 21 8.85 -15.87 5.26
CA PHE A 21 10.11 -15.23 4.91
C PHE A 21 9.99 -14.18 3.81
N PHE A 22 8.95 -14.27 2.99
CA PHE A 22 8.66 -13.26 1.97
C PHE A 22 7.95 -12.04 2.58
N VAL A 23 7.04 -12.25 3.53
CA VAL A 23 6.26 -11.17 4.12
C VAL A 23 7.06 -10.33 5.13
N LEU A 24 8.00 -10.93 5.86
CA LEU A 24 8.78 -10.21 6.88
C LEU A 24 9.48 -8.96 6.35
N PRO A 25 10.22 -9.00 5.21
CA PRO A 25 10.79 -7.78 4.64
C PRO A 25 9.73 -6.76 4.21
N MET A 26 8.56 -7.20 3.76
CA MET A 26 7.46 -6.30 3.39
C MET A 26 6.88 -5.59 4.61
N ILE A 27 6.69 -6.31 5.73
CA ILE A 27 6.24 -5.72 7.00
C ILE A 27 7.25 -4.68 7.47
N LEU A 28 8.54 -5.04 7.53
CA LEU A 28 9.60 -4.12 7.94
C LEU A 28 9.66 -2.88 7.02
N GLY A 29 9.51 -3.07 5.70
CA GLY A 29 9.46 -1.96 4.75
C GLY A 29 8.29 -1.03 5.02
N ASN A 30 7.09 -1.57 5.19
CA ASN A 30 5.89 -0.75 5.45
C ASN A 30 5.98 -0.01 6.80
N LEU A 31 6.50 -0.66 7.85
CA LEU A 31 6.75 0.00 9.13
C LEU A 31 7.80 1.11 9.00
N PHE A 32 8.90 0.84 8.29
CA PHE A 32 9.93 1.83 8.05
C PHE A 32 9.40 3.04 7.25
N GLN A 33 8.50 2.80 6.29
CA GLN A 33 7.80 3.86 5.56
C GLN A 33 6.98 4.76 6.49
N GLN A 34 6.30 4.20 7.47
CA GLN A 34 5.53 4.99 8.45
C GLN A 34 6.45 5.85 9.33
N PHE A 35 7.56 5.30 9.81
CA PHE A 35 8.55 6.06 10.57
C PHE A 35 9.17 7.18 9.73
N TYR A 36 9.49 6.90 8.48
CA TYR A 36 9.99 7.90 7.55
C TYR A 36 9.00 9.06 7.37
N ASN A 37 7.72 8.79 7.12
CA ASN A 37 6.69 9.82 6.96
C ASN A 37 6.55 10.72 8.20
N ILE A 38 6.68 10.13 9.40
CA ILE A 38 6.67 10.89 10.66
C ILE A 38 7.92 11.78 10.74
N THR A 39 9.09 11.23 10.46
CA THR A 39 10.36 11.96 10.53
C THR A 39 10.36 13.15 9.57
N ASP A 40 9.92 12.95 8.33
CA ASP A 40 9.80 14.00 7.31
C ASP A 40 8.90 15.14 7.81
N SER A 41 7.73 14.81 8.36
CA SER A 41 6.80 15.79 8.94
C SER A 41 7.43 16.57 10.12
N VAL A 42 8.23 15.90 10.95
CA VAL A 42 8.95 16.56 12.07
C VAL A 42 10.03 17.50 11.55
N VAL A 43 10.78 17.11 10.52
CA VAL A 43 11.80 17.98 9.91
C VAL A 43 11.14 19.23 9.34
N VAL A 44 10.08 19.07 8.55
CA VAL A 44 9.33 20.21 8.00
C VAL A 44 8.81 21.13 9.10
N GLY A 45 8.10 20.59 10.09
CA GLY A 45 7.49 21.40 11.15
C GLY A 45 8.49 22.13 12.03
N LYS A 46 9.62 21.49 12.39
CA LYS A 46 10.61 22.09 13.29
C LYS A 46 11.58 23.05 12.61
N PHE A 47 11.97 22.79 11.36
CA PHE A 47 13.05 23.53 10.70
C PHE A 47 12.57 24.48 9.60
N VAL A 48 11.36 24.27 9.05
CA VAL A 48 10.76 25.17 8.06
C VAL A 48 9.66 26.01 8.67
N GLY A 49 8.84 25.42 9.53
CA GLY A 49 7.78 26.10 10.27
C GLY A 49 6.37 25.56 9.99
N GLU A 50 5.40 26.09 10.73
CA GLU A 50 4.01 25.62 10.72
C GLU A 50 3.32 25.84 9.36
N GLN A 51 3.57 26.98 8.70
CA GLN A 51 3.00 27.27 7.38
C GLN A 51 3.48 26.27 6.32
N ALA A 52 4.77 25.94 6.34
CA ALA A 52 5.33 24.94 5.44
C ALA A 52 4.74 23.54 5.68
N LEU A 53 4.57 23.16 6.96
CA LEU A 53 3.94 21.89 7.31
C LEU A 53 2.48 21.86 6.83
N ALA A 54 1.75 22.96 6.95
CA ALA A 54 0.39 23.08 6.44
C ALA A 54 0.33 22.99 4.90
N ALA A 55 1.27 23.63 4.19
CA ALA A 55 1.35 23.57 2.72
C ALA A 55 1.63 22.15 2.21
N VAL A 56 2.59 21.45 2.83
CA VAL A 56 2.90 20.03 2.52
C VAL A 56 1.70 19.15 2.86
N GLY A 57 1.05 19.40 4.02
CA GLY A 57 -0.14 18.65 4.45
C GLY A 57 -1.33 18.83 3.50
N ALA A 58 -1.60 20.05 3.02
CA ALA A 58 -2.64 20.31 2.02
C ALA A 58 -2.38 19.58 0.70
N SER A 59 -1.11 19.44 0.30
CA SER A 59 -0.70 18.70 -0.89
C SER A 59 -0.80 17.18 -0.72
N TYR A 60 -0.79 16.67 0.51
CA TYR A 60 -0.77 15.24 0.82
C TYR A 60 -1.98 14.47 0.28
N ALA A 61 -3.18 15.06 0.35
CA ALA A 61 -4.38 14.43 -0.19
C ALA A 61 -4.27 14.21 -1.71
N ILE A 62 -3.67 15.17 -2.43
CA ILE A 62 -3.46 15.12 -3.88
C ILE A 62 -2.38 14.06 -4.20
N THR A 63 -1.25 14.08 -3.49
CA THR A 63 -0.14 13.16 -3.73
C THR A 63 -0.52 11.71 -3.47
N ASN A 64 -1.39 11.43 -2.49
CA ASN A 64 -1.90 10.09 -2.21
C ASN A 64 -2.69 9.47 -3.37
N VAL A 65 -3.39 10.27 -4.17
CA VAL A 65 -4.07 9.77 -5.37
C VAL A 65 -3.06 9.19 -6.37
N PHE A 66 -1.95 9.88 -6.61
CA PHE A 66 -0.90 9.41 -7.52
C PHE A 66 -0.18 8.18 -6.96
N ILE A 67 0.08 8.15 -5.65
CA ILE A 67 0.65 6.98 -4.97
C ILE A 67 -0.29 5.77 -5.09
N ALA A 68 -1.61 5.96 -4.91
CA ALA A 68 -2.59 4.88 -5.07
C ALA A 68 -2.61 4.30 -6.49
N ILE A 69 -2.47 5.16 -7.52
CA ILE A 69 -2.36 4.73 -8.92
C ILE A 69 -1.07 3.92 -9.14
N ALA A 70 0.06 4.40 -8.63
CA ALA A 70 1.35 3.72 -8.77
C ALA A 70 1.35 2.34 -8.08
N ILE A 71 0.85 2.27 -6.84
CA ILE A 71 0.78 1.02 -6.07
C ILE A 71 -0.23 0.06 -6.69
N GLY A 72 -1.46 0.50 -6.96
CA GLY A 72 -2.52 -0.35 -7.52
C GLY A 72 -2.16 -0.91 -8.89
N GLY A 73 -1.58 -0.06 -9.72
CA GLY A 73 -1.08 -0.46 -11.03
C GLY A 73 0.10 -1.42 -10.95
N GLY A 74 1.05 -1.16 -10.04
CA GLY A 74 2.17 -2.06 -9.76
C GLY A 74 1.70 -3.45 -9.32
N ILE A 75 0.68 -3.52 -8.48
CA ILE A 75 0.05 -4.78 -8.05
C ILE A 75 -0.54 -5.53 -9.25
N GLY A 76 -1.29 -4.85 -10.14
CA GLY A 76 -1.87 -5.48 -11.32
C GLY A 76 -0.83 -6.07 -12.26
N SER A 77 0.25 -5.34 -12.50
CA SER A 77 1.38 -5.81 -13.31
C SER A 77 2.11 -6.98 -12.65
N SER A 78 2.27 -6.95 -11.32
CA SER A 78 2.98 -7.99 -10.56
C SER A 78 2.31 -9.37 -10.72
N VAL A 79 0.99 -9.43 -10.82
CA VAL A 79 0.23 -10.68 -11.03
C VAL A 79 0.59 -11.31 -12.37
N VAL A 80 0.59 -10.54 -13.46
CA VAL A 80 0.92 -11.02 -14.81
C VAL A 80 2.37 -11.51 -14.87
N ILE A 81 3.31 -10.74 -14.33
CA ILE A 81 4.73 -11.08 -14.26
C ILE A 81 4.94 -12.36 -13.44
N SER A 82 4.30 -12.47 -12.27
CA SER A 82 4.37 -13.63 -11.40
C SER A 82 3.84 -14.90 -12.06
N GLN A 83 2.74 -14.80 -12.82
CA GLN A 83 2.17 -15.95 -13.53
C GLN A 83 3.09 -16.42 -14.66
N PHE A 84 3.70 -15.52 -15.44
CA PHE A 84 4.68 -15.90 -16.45
C PHE A 84 5.93 -16.52 -15.83
N LEU A 85 6.42 -15.98 -14.70
CA LEU A 85 7.54 -16.57 -13.96
C LEU A 85 7.20 -17.99 -13.49
N GLY A 86 6.03 -18.17 -12.87
CA GLY A 86 5.57 -19.47 -12.42
C GLY A 86 5.39 -20.49 -13.55
N ALA A 87 4.95 -20.03 -14.73
CA ALA A 87 4.82 -20.87 -15.92
C ALA A 87 6.17 -21.23 -16.58
N GLY A 88 7.29 -20.71 -16.08
CA GLY A 88 8.61 -20.90 -16.70
C GLY A 88 8.81 -20.14 -18.01
N LYS A 89 7.84 -19.27 -18.42
CA LYS A 89 7.88 -18.51 -19.68
C LYS A 89 8.73 -17.24 -19.53
N LEU A 90 10.05 -17.41 -19.40
CA LEU A 90 10.97 -16.34 -19.00
C LEU A 90 11.06 -15.21 -20.03
N ALA A 91 10.96 -15.49 -21.33
CA ALA A 91 10.91 -14.44 -22.35
C ALA A 91 9.64 -13.57 -22.22
N LYS A 92 8.47 -14.20 -22.02
CA LYS A 92 7.20 -13.50 -21.81
C LYS A 92 7.21 -12.73 -20.47
N MET A 93 7.81 -13.28 -19.42
CA MET A 93 7.99 -12.59 -18.14
C MET A 93 8.82 -11.31 -18.30
N LYS A 94 9.95 -11.35 -19.04
CA LYS A 94 10.74 -10.15 -19.33
C LYS A 94 9.97 -9.13 -20.19
N THR A 95 9.26 -9.60 -21.22
CA THR A 95 8.38 -8.74 -22.02
C THR A 95 7.33 -8.05 -21.15
N ALA A 96 6.72 -8.79 -20.20
CA ALA A 96 5.78 -8.23 -19.23
C ALA A 96 6.43 -7.15 -18.34
N VAL A 97 7.65 -7.37 -17.88
CA VAL A 97 8.42 -6.37 -17.10
C VAL A 97 8.64 -5.10 -17.91
N TYR A 98 9.16 -5.21 -19.15
CA TYR A 98 9.40 -4.04 -19.98
C TYR A 98 8.09 -3.33 -20.34
N THR A 99 7.04 -4.06 -20.73
CA THR A 99 5.70 -3.49 -20.98
C THR A 99 5.20 -2.68 -19.79
N THR A 100 5.36 -3.22 -18.57
CA THR A 100 5.00 -2.52 -17.33
C THR A 100 5.75 -1.22 -17.18
N MET A 101 7.08 -1.24 -17.35
CA MET A 101 7.91 -0.06 -17.19
C MET A 101 7.55 1.04 -18.21
N PHE A 102 7.35 0.69 -19.47
CA PHE A 102 6.94 1.64 -20.50
C PHE A 102 5.56 2.24 -20.22
N ASN A 103 4.58 1.42 -19.85
CA ASN A 103 3.24 1.92 -19.50
C ASN A 103 3.28 2.91 -18.35
N PHE A 104 3.99 2.56 -17.27
CA PHE A 104 4.03 3.42 -16.08
C PHE A 104 4.86 4.68 -16.28
N LEU A 105 5.92 4.61 -17.08
CA LEU A 105 6.65 5.81 -17.46
C LEU A 105 5.77 6.75 -18.30
N GLY A 106 5.03 6.21 -19.27
CA GLY A 106 4.09 6.98 -20.09
C GLY A 106 2.95 7.60 -19.27
N ILE A 107 2.33 6.81 -18.39
CA ILE A 107 1.28 7.30 -17.48
C ILE A 107 1.83 8.39 -16.55
N ALA A 108 3.00 8.18 -15.96
CA ALA A 108 3.63 9.15 -15.07
C ALA A 108 3.99 10.46 -15.78
N ALA A 109 4.53 10.39 -17.00
CA ALA A 109 4.83 11.57 -17.81
C ALA A 109 3.56 12.34 -18.17
N PHE A 110 2.49 11.63 -18.56
CA PHE A 110 1.19 12.24 -18.83
C PHE A 110 0.62 12.92 -17.60
N LEU A 111 0.59 12.23 -16.45
CA LEU A 111 0.09 12.78 -15.20
C LEU A 111 0.95 13.95 -14.68
N ALA A 112 2.26 13.90 -14.87
CA ALA A 112 3.16 15.00 -14.56
C ALA A 112 2.84 16.24 -15.40
N ALA A 113 2.66 16.08 -16.71
CA ALA A 113 2.31 17.18 -17.60
C ALA A 113 0.94 17.78 -17.24
N VAL A 114 -0.07 16.94 -17.02
CA VAL A 114 -1.41 17.40 -16.60
C VAL A 114 -1.33 18.09 -15.22
N GLY A 115 -0.61 17.49 -14.27
CA GLY A 115 -0.43 18.07 -12.94
C GLY A 115 0.22 19.45 -12.97
N LEU A 116 1.29 19.62 -13.76
CA LEU A 116 1.96 20.90 -13.93
C LEU A 116 1.08 21.95 -14.60
N LEU A 117 0.34 21.58 -15.66
CA LEU A 117 -0.57 22.48 -16.37
C LEU A 117 -1.74 22.95 -15.52
N PHE A 118 -2.27 22.09 -14.66
CA PHE A 118 -3.43 22.36 -13.82
C PHE A 118 -3.12 22.57 -12.33
N ASN A 119 -1.86 22.72 -11.94
CA ASN A 119 -1.40 22.81 -10.56
C ASN A 119 -2.27 23.76 -9.70
N ASN A 120 -2.39 25.00 -10.10
CA ASN A 120 -3.16 26.01 -9.36
C ASN A 120 -4.66 25.68 -9.33
N ARG A 121 -5.21 25.10 -10.41
CA ARG A 121 -6.63 24.70 -10.43
C ARG A 121 -6.91 23.54 -9.47
N ILE A 122 -5.99 22.59 -9.38
CA ILE A 122 -6.10 21.45 -8.46
C ILE A 122 -6.09 21.96 -7.00
N LEU A 123 -5.20 22.89 -6.66
CA LEU A 123 -5.14 23.48 -5.31
C LEU A 123 -6.40 24.28 -4.98
N ASN A 124 -6.94 25.02 -5.93
CA ASN A 124 -8.20 25.74 -5.76
C ASN A 124 -9.39 24.79 -5.54
N LEU A 125 -9.43 23.65 -6.24
CA LEU A 125 -10.48 22.64 -6.06
C LEU A 125 -10.50 22.02 -4.65
N VAL A 126 -9.35 21.94 -3.99
CA VAL A 126 -9.24 21.45 -2.61
C VAL A 126 -9.27 22.57 -1.57
N ASN A 127 -9.58 23.81 -2.00
CA ASN A 127 -9.72 24.99 -1.16
C ASN A 127 -8.50 25.26 -0.28
N VAL A 128 -7.29 25.23 -0.86
CA VAL A 128 -6.06 25.56 -0.13
C VAL A 128 -6.09 27.05 0.25
N PRO A 129 -5.86 27.41 1.54
CA PRO A 129 -5.84 28.80 2.00
C PRO A 129 -4.78 29.64 1.27
N GLU A 130 -5.09 30.94 1.06
CA GLU A 130 -4.21 31.86 0.33
C GLU A 130 -2.84 32.02 0.98
N ASP A 131 -2.76 31.96 2.31
CA ASP A 131 -1.54 32.15 3.10
C ASP A 131 -0.46 31.09 2.81
N ILE A 132 -0.88 29.88 2.43
CA ILE A 132 0.01 28.75 2.13
C ILE A 132 -0.03 28.33 0.66
N PHE A 133 -0.82 29.02 -0.18
CA PHE A 133 -1.06 28.62 -1.56
C PHE A 133 0.22 28.59 -2.41
N SER A 134 1.06 29.62 -2.27
CA SER A 134 2.33 29.72 -3.00
C SER A 134 3.28 28.55 -2.68
N ASP A 135 3.42 28.21 -1.40
CA ASP A 135 4.26 27.10 -0.94
C ASP A 135 3.71 25.75 -1.36
N ALA A 136 2.38 25.56 -1.26
CA ALA A 136 1.72 24.34 -1.73
C ALA A 136 1.86 24.17 -3.26
N ALA A 137 1.72 25.27 -4.03
CA ALA A 137 1.90 25.23 -5.47
C ALA A 137 3.33 24.89 -5.88
N LEU A 138 4.32 25.46 -5.20
CA LEU A 138 5.73 25.16 -5.43
C LEU A 138 6.05 23.69 -5.09
N TYR A 139 5.60 23.22 -3.92
CA TYR A 139 5.79 21.83 -3.48
C TYR A 139 5.19 20.86 -4.49
N LEU A 140 3.92 21.09 -4.86
CA LEU A 140 3.19 20.20 -5.76
C LEU A 140 3.76 20.22 -7.19
N ALA A 141 4.26 21.38 -7.68
CA ALA A 141 4.94 21.45 -8.98
C ALA A 141 6.21 20.59 -9.00
N ILE A 142 7.05 20.67 -7.95
CA ILE A 142 8.25 19.83 -7.83
C ILE A 142 7.87 18.36 -7.69
N TYR A 143 6.80 18.04 -6.95
CA TYR A 143 6.27 16.69 -6.83
C TYR A 143 5.83 16.12 -8.18
N PHE A 144 5.13 16.91 -9.01
CA PHE A 144 4.73 16.49 -10.36
C PHE A 144 5.93 16.21 -11.26
N LEU A 145 7.01 16.99 -11.17
CA LEU A 145 8.27 16.68 -11.86
C LEU A 145 8.88 15.36 -11.38
N GLY A 146 8.63 15.00 -10.12
CA GLY A 146 9.07 13.75 -9.50
C GLY A 146 8.22 12.51 -9.83
N LEU A 147 7.02 12.68 -10.39
CA LEU A 147 6.10 11.56 -10.66
C LEU A 147 6.72 10.42 -11.47
N PRO A 148 7.50 10.66 -12.55
CA PRO A 148 8.16 9.57 -13.26
C PRO A 148 9.05 8.71 -12.37
N PHE A 149 9.78 9.31 -11.44
CA PHE A 149 10.64 8.59 -10.50
C PHE A 149 9.84 7.86 -9.44
N LEU A 150 8.80 8.49 -8.90
CA LEU A 150 7.87 7.89 -7.94
C LEU A 150 7.21 6.63 -8.52
N PHE A 151 6.68 6.74 -9.74
CA PHE A 151 6.03 5.63 -10.41
C PHE A 151 6.99 4.50 -10.70
N MET A 152 8.17 4.84 -11.26
CA MET A 152 9.19 3.83 -11.58
C MET A 152 9.68 3.13 -10.32
N TYR A 153 9.91 3.84 -9.22
CA TYR A 153 10.30 3.23 -7.94
C TYR A 153 9.25 2.23 -7.44
N ASN A 154 7.98 2.62 -7.37
CA ASN A 154 6.88 1.76 -6.88
C ASN A 154 6.64 0.55 -7.79
N VAL A 155 6.67 0.75 -9.10
CA VAL A 155 6.49 -0.33 -10.07
C VAL A 155 7.64 -1.32 -10.03
N GLN A 156 8.88 -0.85 -9.93
CA GLN A 156 10.05 -1.73 -9.79
C GLN A 156 10.03 -2.52 -8.49
N ALA A 157 9.58 -1.92 -7.37
CA ALA A 157 9.36 -2.62 -6.12
C ALA A 157 8.32 -3.74 -6.28
N SER A 158 7.21 -3.47 -7.00
CA SER A 158 6.20 -4.47 -7.33
C SER A 158 6.74 -5.59 -8.23
N ILE A 159 7.62 -5.26 -9.18
CA ILE A 159 8.30 -6.24 -10.05
C ILE A 159 9.26 -7.11 -9.23
N PHE A 160 10.04 -6.55 -8.31
CA PHE A 160 10.89 -7.35 -7.41
C PHE A 160 10.06 -8.33 -6.58
N ASN A 161 8.92 -7.87 -6.04
CA ASN A 161 7.98 -8.73 -5.31
C ASN A 161 7.42 -9.84 -6.22
N ALA A 162 7.03 -9.53 -7.46
CA ALA A 162 6.58 -10.49 -8.45
C ALA A 162 7.62 -11.58 -8.75
N LEU A 163 8.90 -11.20 -8.76
CA LEU A 163 10.04 -12.09 -8.94
C LEU A 163 10.43 -12.85 -7.65
N GLY A 164 9.62 -12.74 -6.58
CA GLY A 164 9.85 -13.40 -5.30
C GLY A 164 11.00 -12.83 -4.48
N ASP A 165 11.27 -11.52 -4.60
CA ASP A 165 12.36 -10.85 -3.90
C ASP A 165 11.85 -9.62 -3.16
N SER A 166 11.36 -9.82 -1.94
CA SER A 166 10.86 -8.74 -1.08
C SER A 166 11.97 -7.99 -0.32
N LYS A 167 13.19 -8.50 -0.32
CA LYS A 167 14.31 -7.85 0.40
C LYS A 167 14.84 -6.63 -0.33
N LYS A 168 14.91 -6.66 -1.66
CA LYS A 168 15.42 -5.53 -2.44
C LYS A 168 14.57 -4.28 -2.31
N PRO A 169 13.22 -4.34 -2.42
CA PRO A 169 12.39 -3.19 -2.11
C PRO A 169 12.63 -2.62 -0.71
N LEU A 170 12.81 -3.46 0.32
CA LEU A 170 13.13 -3.01 1.67
C LEU A 170 14.46 -2.24 1.72
N TYR A 171 15.54 -2.80 1.16
CA TYR A 171 16.85 -2.13 1.19
C TYR A 171 16.84 -0.81 0.41
N LEU A 172 16.13 -0.77 -0.72
CA LEU A 172 15.96 0.45 -1.52
C LEU A 172 15.15 1.51 -0.76
N LEU A 173 14.12 1.09 -0.01
CA LEU A 173 13.33 1.99 0.81
C LEU A 173 14.18 2.59 1.95
N ILE A 174 14.92 1.75 2.68
CA ILE A 174 15.82 2.23 3.74
C ILE A 174 16.83 3.22 3.17
N PHE A 175 17.46 2.89 2.04
CA PHE A 175 18.42 3.77 1.37
C PHE A 175 17.77 5.11 0.96
N SER A 176 16.60 5.05 0.31
CA SER A 176 15.86 6.24 -0.14
C SER A 176 15.48 7.16 1.02
N SER A 177 14.98 6.57 2.11
CA SER A 177 14.56 7.33 3.29
C SER A 177 15.73 7.99 4.01
N LEU A 178 16.83 7.27 4.19
CA LEU A 178 18.05 7.85 4.80
C LEU A 178 18.63 8.96 3.92
N LEU A 179 18.69 8.74 2.60
CA LEU A 179 19.16 9.75 1.66
C LEU A 179 18.27 10.99 1.69
N ASN A 180 16.95 10.81 1.74
CA ASN A 180 16.00 11.93 1.83
C ASN A 180 16.22 12.73 3.11
N ILE A 181 16.28 12.08 4.29
CA ILE A 181 16.54 12.76 5.56
C ILE A 181 17.85 13.58 5.50
N VAL A 182 18.91 13.02 4.96
CA VAL A 182 20.18 13.74 4.81
C VAL A 182 20.04 14.94 3.87
N LEU A 183 19.34 14.78 2.76
CA LEU A 183 19.10 15.86 1.81
C LEU A 183 18.18 16.95 2.41
N ASP A 184 17.16 16.58 3.18
CA ASP A 184 16.34 17.52 3.92
C ASP A 184 17.18 18.37 4.87
N MET A 185 18.04 17.74 5.67
CA MET A 185 18.94 18.47 6.57
C MET A 185 19.86 19.42 5.81
N ILE A 186 20.39 19.02 4.67
CA ILE A 186 21.28 19.85 3.85
C ILE A 186 20.48 21.00 3.21
N LEU A 187 19.38 20.71 2.50
CA LEU A 187 18.65 21.71 1.72
C LEU A 187 17.83 22.66 2.61
N VAL A 188 17.27 22.15 3.71
CA VAL A 188 16.43 22.94 4.62
C VAL A 188 17.28 23.69 5.64
N ILE A 189 18.21 23.02 6.33
CA ILE A 189 18.95 23.62 7.44
C ILE A 189 20.14 24.43 6.94
N ILE A 190 20.96 23.87 6.05
CA ILE A 190 22.20 24.52 5.58
C ILE A 190 21.87 25.56 4.49
N PHE A 191 21.14 25.14 3.43
CA PHE A 191 20.80 26.02 2.32
C PHE A 191 19.54 26.88 2.54
N LYS A 192 18.77 26.63 3.62
CA LYS A 192 17.57 27.42 4.02
C LYS A 192 16.53 27.58 2.91
N GLN A 193 16.34 26.51 2.12
CA GLN A 193 15.41 26.54 0.97
C GLN A 193 13.93 26.34 1.33
N GLY A 194 13.58 26.21 2.61
CA GLY A 194 12.20 26.08 3.05
C GLY A 194 11.48 24.90 2.40
N VAL A 195 10.22 25.12 2.00
CA VAL A 195 9.36 24.10 1.34
C VAL A 195 9.99 23.56 0.05
N ARG A 196 10.68 24.43 -0.71
CA ARG A 196 11.40 24.01 -1.92
C ARG A 196 12.48 22.96 -1.61
N GLY A 197 13.21 23.13 -0.50
CA GLY A 197 14.23 22.20 -0.06
C GLY A 197 13.68 20.80 0.21
N VAL A 198 12.56 20.72 0.93
CA VAL A 198 11.86 19.48 1.23
C VAL A 198 11.41 18.76 -0.05
N ALA A 199 10.77 19.48 -0.96
CA ALA A 199 10.29 18.91 -2.22
C ALA A 199 11.45 18.40 -3.10
N LEU A 200 12.56 19.15 -3.16
CA LEU A 200 13.77 18.75 -3.91
C LEU A 200 14.47 17.57 -3.27
N ALA A 201 14.57 17.50 -1.94
CA ALA A 201 15.14 16.35 -1.24
C ALA A 201 14.38 15.06 -1.58
N THR A 202 13.07 15.12 -1.55
CA THR A 202 12.20 13.99 -1.93
C THR A 202 12.39 13.61 -3.40
N LEU A 203 12.39 14.58 -4.30
CA LEU A 203 12.61 14.36 -5.74
C LEU A 203 13.96 13.67 -6.01
N ILE A 204 15.03 14.20 -5.43
CA ILE A 204 16.39 13.68 -5.63
C ILE A 204 16.54 12.28 -5.04
N ALA A 205 16.06 12.06 -3.79
CA ALA A 205 16.15 10.77 -3.15
C ALA A 205 15.36 9.69 -3.91
N GLN A 206 14.15 10.01 -4.37
CA GLN A 206 13.34 9.10 -5.19
C GLN A 206 13.98 8.87 -6.57
N GLY A 207 14.52 9.92 -7.20
CA GLY A 207 15.18 9.81 -8.49
C GLY A 207 16.39 8.88 -8.46
N ILE A 208 17.29 9.08 -7.50
CA ILE A 208 18.48 8.22 -7.31
C ILE A 208 18.03 6.78 -7.01
N SER A 209 17.04 6.61 -6.12
CA SER A 209 16.54 5.28 -5.74
C SER A 209 15.85 4.56 -6.91
N ALA A 210 15.11 5.26 -7.76
CA ALA A 210 14.51 4.70 -8.96
C ALA A 210 15.58 4.24 -9.97
N VAL A 211 16.64 5.02 -10.16
CA VAL A 211 17.77 4.64 -11.04
C VAL A 211 18.50 3.41 -10.49
N ILE A 212 18.86 3.41 -9.21
CA ILE A 212 19.52 2.26 -8.57
C ILE A 212 18.63 1.02 -8.67
N SER A 213 17.33 1.17 -8.38
CA SER A 213 16.35 0.10 -8.49
C SER A 213 16.29 -0.47 -9.91
N PHE A 214 16.29 0.40 -10.92
CA PHE A 214 16.33 0.01 -12.33
C PHE A 214 17.58 -0.82 -12.68
N LEU A 215 18.75 -0.34 -12.28
CA LEU A 215 20.03 -1.04 -12.54
C LEU A 215 20.04 -2.42 -11.87
N LEU A 216 19.58 -2.52 -10.63
CA LEU A 216 19.46 -3.77 -9.90
C LEU A 216 18.45 -4.72 -10.55
N LEU A 217 17.33 -4.18 -11.05
CA LEU A 217 16.32 -4.97 -11.77
C LEU A 217 16.89 -5.51 -13.08
N MET A 218 17.54 -4.66 -13.88
CA MET A 218 18.17 -5.11 -15.13
C MET A 218 19.23 -6.18 -14.88
N ARG A 219 20.05 -6.02 -13.84
CA ARG A 219 21.03 -7.06 -13.44
C ARG A 219 20.33 -8.37 -13.04
N LYS A 220 19.20 -8.29 -12.32
CA LYS A 220 18.43 -9.47 -11.92
C LYS A 220 17.82 -10.17 -13.12
N LEU A 221 17.29 -9.43 -14.10
CA LEU A 221 16.70 -10.00 -15.32
C LEU A 221 17.71 -10.73 -16.20
N LYS A 222 18.99 -10.34 -16.17
CA LYS A 222 20.06 -11.09 -16.84
C LYS A 222 20.23 -12.52 -16.28
N GLY A 223 19.89 -12.73 -15.02
CA GLY A 223 19.92 -14.06 -14.38
C GLY A 223 18.79 -15.01 -14.80
N TYR A 224 17.83 -14.56 -15.60
CA TYR A 224 16.76 -15.39 -16.15
C TYR A 224 17.04 -15.61 -17.64
N PRO A 225 17.63 -16.74 -18.07
CA PRO A 225 17.88 -17.01 -19.49
C PRO A 225 16.54 -17.10 -20.24
N ALA A 226 16.46 -16.51 -21.42
CA ALA A 226 15.30 -16.59 -22.29
C ALA A 226 15.71 -17.26 -23.59
N GLU A 227 15.04 -18.36 -23.94
CA GLU A 227 15.30 -19.12 -25.16
C GLU A 227 14.60 -18.48 -26.38
N GLU A 228 13.46 -17.79 -26.10
CA GLU A 228 12.69 -17.07 -27.12
C GLU A 228 13.07 -15.59 -27.15
N PRO A 229 12.82 -14.90 -28.29
CA PRO A 229 13.05 -13.47 -28.40
C PRO A 229 12.21 -12.65 -27.39
N VAL A 230 12.87 -11.77 -26.66
CA VAL A 230 12.21 -10.87 -25.71
C VAL A 230 11.74 -9.61 -26.43
N ARG A 231 10.43 -9.34 -26.41
CA ARG A 231 9.85 -8.11 -26.95
C ARG A 231 9.93 -7.00 -25.91
N LEU A 232 10.15 -5.78 -26.35
CA LEU A 232 10.16 -4.62 -25.44
C LEU A 232 8.75 -4.21 -25.01
N TYR A 233 7.72 -4.52 -25.83
CA TYR A 233 6.33 -4.15 -25.55
C TYR A 233 5.36 -5.19 -26.07
N SER A 234 4.25 -5.38 -25.35
CA SER A 234 3.11 -6.21 -25.77
C SER A 234 1.80 -5.57 -25.33
N GLY A 235 0.99 -5.12 -26.28
CA GLY A 235 -0.33 -4.54 -26.02
C GLY A 235 -1.30 -5.53 -25.38
N GLU A 236 -1.21 -6.82 -25.70
CA GLU A 236 -2.04 -7.87 -25.10
C GLU A 236 -1.73 -8.02 -23.58
N MET A 237 -0.44 -7.97 -23.23
CA MET A 237 -0.03 -7.99 -21.81
C MET A 237 -0.43 -6.72 -21.10
N ALA A 238 -0.31 -5.55 -21.74
CA ALA A 238 -0.77 -4.29 -21.19
C ALA A 238 -2.26 -4.32 -20.84
N VAL A 239 -3.12 -4.82 -21.74
CA VAL A 239 -4.57 -4.97 -21.49
C VAL A 239 -4.82 -5.93 -20.30
N SER A 240 -4.09 -7.05 -20.23
CA SER A 240 -4.22 -8.00 -19.13
C SER A 240 -3.82 -7.37 -17.78
N MET A 241 -2.78 -6.55 -17.78
CA MET A 241 -2.35 -5.79 -16.59
C MET A 241 -3.38 -4.76 -16.17
N VAL A 242 -3.92 -3.98 -17.10
CA VAL A 242 -4.93 -2.94 -16.83
C VAL A 242 -6.19 -3.53 -16.21
N LYS A 243 -6.64 -4.69 -16.66
CA LYS A 243 -7.81 -5.40 -16.09
C LYS A 243 -7.66 -5.71 -14.61
N ILE A 244 -6.44 -5.90 -14.10
CA ILE A 244 -6.17 -6.15 -12.70
C ILE A 244 -5.77 -4.85 -11.99
N ALA A 245 -5.04 -3.98 -12.67
CA ALA A 245 -4.55 -2.72 -12.13
C ALA A 245 -5.67 -1.75 -11.76
N VAL A 246 -6.68 -1.58 -12.64
CA VAL A 246 -7.80 -0.67 -12.40
C VAL A 246 -8.59 -1.03 -11.14
N PRO A 247 -9.08 -2.28 -10.96
CA PRO A 247 -9.71 -2.68 -9.71
C PRO A 247 -8.82 -2.53 -8.47
N SER A 248 -7.52 -2.82 -8.59
CA SER A 248 -6.57 -2.67 -7.48
C SER A 248 -6.33 -1.21 -7.11
N THR A 249 -6.26 -0.32 -8.09
CA THR A 249 -6.17 1.13 -7.87
C THR A 249 -7.44 1.68 -7.23
N LEU A 250 -8.61 1.25 -7.74
CA LEU A 250 -9.90 1.62 -7.15
C LEU A 250 -9.99 1.18 -5.68
N GLN A 251 -9.54 -0.02 -5.35
CA GLN A 251 -9.51 -0.47 -3.97
C GLN A 251 -8.67 0.45 -3.07
N GLN A 252 -7.48 0.85 -3.51
CA GLN A 252 -6.62 1.77 -2.75
C GLN A 252 -7.30 3.14 -2.56
N SER A 253 -7.93 3.67 -3.61
CA SER A 253 -8.64 4.95 -3.57
C SER A 253 -9.90 4.90 -2.69
N ILE A 254 -10.65 3.80 -2.74
CA ILE A 254 -11.87 3.57 -1.95
C ILE A 254 -11.57 3.64 -0.45
N VAL A 255 -10.43 3.11 -0.01
CA VAL A 255 -10.02 3.17 1.41
C VAL A 255 -9.86 4.62 1.86
N HIS A 256 -9.19 5.45 1.08
CA HIS A 256 -8.98 6.87 1.40
C HIS A 256 -10.28 7.68 1.37
N ILE A 257 -11.15 7.43 0.38
CA ILE A 257 -12.50 8.05 0.30
C ILE A 257 -13.32 7.66 1.53
N GLY A 258 -13.30 6.39 1.93
CA GLY A 258 -14.02 5.92 3.11
C GLY A 258 -13.57 6.60 4.39
N ILE A 259 -12.27 6.83 4.56
CA ILE A 259 -11.73 7.56 5.70
C ILE A 259 -12.25 9.00 5.72
N LEU A 260 -12.25 9.70 4.59
CA LEU A 260 -12.76 11.08 4.50
C LEU A 260 -14.24 11.18 4.83
N LEU A 261 -15.06 10.27 4.31
CA LEU A 261 -16.50 10.26 4.56
C LEU A 261 -16.84 9.97 6.02
N VAL A 262 -16.10 9.09 6.67
CA VAL A 262 -16.23 8.80 8.10
C VAL A 262 -15.72 9.99 8.95
N GLN A 263 -14.62 10.61 8.54
CA GLN A 263 -14.03 11.76 9.25
C GLN A 263 -15.02 12.93 9.38
N SER A 264 -15.84 13.17 8.37
CA SER A 264 -16.88 14.21 8.40
C SER A 264 -17.86 14.01 9.57
N VAL A 265 -18.26 12.77 9.84
CA VAL A 265 -19.12 12.43 10.99
C VAL A 265 -18.36 12.56 12.31
N ILE A 266 -17.09 12.08 12.35
CA ILE A 266 -16.26 12.18 13.56
C ILE A 266 -16.09 13.64 14.00
N ASN A 267 -15.94 14.54 13.05
CA ASN A 267 -15.75 15.97 13.33
C ASN A 267 -16.96 16.60 14.05
N SER A 268 -18.15 16.04 13.95
CA SER A 268 -19.34 16.54 14.66
C SER A 268 -19.35 16.22 16.16
N PHE A 269 -18.46 15.33 16.64
CA PHE A 269 -18.40 14.94 18.06
C PHE A 269 -17.47 15.80 18.94
N GLY A 270 -16.90 16.85 18.36
CA GLY A 270 -16.02 17.78 19.08
C GLY A 270 -14.55 17.33 19.16
N TYR A 271 -13.70 18.25 19.60
CA TYR A 271 -12.24 18.08 19.53
C TYR A 271 -11.70 16.92 20.37
N THR A 272 -12.30 16.65 21.51
CA THR A 272 -11.89 15.57 22.43
C THR A 272 -12.09 14.19 21.77
N ALA A 273 -13.25 14.00 21.16
CA ALA A 273 -13.58 12.79 20.44
C ALA A 273 -12.68 12.59 19.20
N ILE A 274 -12.40 13.68 18.45
CA ILE A 274 -11.49 13.67 17.31
C ILE A 274 -10.08 13.26 17.74
N ALA A 275 -9.58 13.80 18.85
CA ALA A 275 -8.24 13.48 19.36
C ALA A 275 -8.12 12.00 19.74
N GLY A 276 -9.09 11.45 20.48
CA GLY A 276 -9.13 10.04 20.85
C GLY A 276 -9.22 9.10 19.65
N TYR A 277 -10.13 9.40 18.71
CA TYR A 277 -10.28 8.67 17.46
C TYR A 277 -9.00 8.69 16.62
N SER A 278 -8.35 9.83 16.50
CA SER A 278 -7.12 10.01 15.74
C SER A 278 -5.96 9.21 16.32
N ALA A 279 -5.83 9.17 17.66
CA ALA A 279 -4.85 8.33 18.33
C ALA A 279 -5.11 6.84 18.07
N GLY A 280 -6.37 6.40 18.16
CA GLY A 280 -6.77 5.05 17.83
C GLY A 280 -6.46 4.66 16.39
N MET A 281 -6.76 5.52 15.41
CA MET A 281 -6.45 5.31 13.99
C MET A 281 -4.94 5.19 13.71
N ARG A 282 -4.10 5.96 14.42
CA ARG A 282 -2.63 5.84 14.27
C ARG A 282 -2.13 4.48 14.73
N ILE A 283 -2.66 3.98 15.86
CA ILE A 283 -2.34 2.64 16.37
C ILE A 283 -2.87 1.56 15.42
N GLU A 284 -4.11 1.70 14.94
CA GLU A 284 -4.69 0.78 13.94
C GLU A 284 -3.82 0.71 12.68
N SER A 285 -3.37 1.86 12.15
CA SER A 285 -2.58 1.91 10.91
C SER A 285 -1.28 1.07 11.00
N LEU A 286 -0.65 1.01 12.16
CA LEU A 286 0.51 0.16 12.42
C LEU A 286 0.10 -1.33 12.55
N SER A 287 -1.03 -1.58 13.19
CA SER A 287 -1.54 -2.93 13.47
C SER A 287 -1.98 -3.70 12.21
N ILE A 288 -2.53 -2.99 11.23
CA ILE A 288 -3.01 -3.61 9.97
C ILE A 288 -1.87 -3.90 8.97
N VAL A 289 -0.69 -3.31 9.15
CA VAL A 289 0.47 -3.49 8.23
C VAL A 289 0.82 -4.97 8.01
N PRO A 290 0.98 -5.81 9.04
CA PRO A 290 1.28 -7.23 8.84
C PRO A 290 0.20 -7.97 8.06
N MET A 291 -1.08 -7.62 8.28
CA MET A 291 -2.23 -8.25 7.63
C MET A 291 -2.28 -7.92 6.13
N LEU A 292 -2.09 -6.65 5.78
CA LEU A 292 -2.05 -6.22 4.38
C LEU A 292 -0.82 -6.75 3.63
N ALA A 293 0.33 -6.79 4.29
CA ALA A 293 1.55 -7.38 3.74
C ALA A 293 1.35 -8.87 3.44
N MET A 294 0.66 -9.62 4.32
CA MET A 294 0.32 -11.02 4.08
C MET A 294 -0.61 -11.20 2.88
N GLY A 295 -1.61 -10.32 2.70
CA GLY A 295 -2.47 -10.31 1.51
C GLY A 295 -1.67 -10.12 0.21
N ASN A 296 -0.69 -9.21 0.22
CA ASN A 296 0.20 -8.99 -0.93
C ASN A 296 1.12 -10.20 -1.18
N ALA A 297 1.65 -10.81 -0.13
CA ALA A 297 2.44 -12.04 -0.22
C ALA A 297 1.62 -13.20 -0.79
N MET A 298 0.38 -13.37 -0.32
CA MET A 298 -0.53 -14.39 -0.83
C MET A 298 -0.87 -14.15 -2.31
N SER A 299 -1.02 -12.89 -2.75
CA SER A 299 -1.23 -12.56 -4.16
C SER A 299 -0.07 -13.02 -5.05
N THR A 300 1.16 -12.73 -4.65
CA THR A 300 2.36 -13.17 -5.38
C THR A 300 2.49 -14.70 -5.36
N PHE A 301 2.30 -15.34 -4.19
CA PHE A 301 2.34 -16.79 -4.05
C PHE A 301 1.30 -17.48 -4.95
N THR A 302 0.06 -16.98 -4.93
CA THR A 302 -1.02 -17.51 -5.79
C THR A 302 -0.67 -17.33 -7.25
N ALA A 303 -0.25 -16.13 -7.67
CA ALA A 303 0.05 -15.84 -9.07
C ALA A 303 1.15 -16.76 -9.62
N GLN A 304 2.25 -16.97 -8.88
CA GLN A 304 3.32 -17.88 -9.30
C GLN A 304 2.84 -19.33 -9.38
N ASN A 305 2.09 -19.82 -8.39
CA ASN A 305 1.60 -21.19 -8.37
C ASN A 305 0.49 -21.45 -9.39
N MET A 306 -0.37 -20.45 -9.68
CA MET A 306 -1.34 -20.52 -10.78
C MET A 306 -0.64 -20.61 -12.15
N GLY A 307 0.41 -19.81 -12.36
CA GLY A 307 1.23 -19.87 -13.55
C GLY A 307 1.86 -21.25 -13.74
N ALA A 308 2.36 -21.87 -12.66
CA ALA A 308 2.92 -23.21 -12.63
C ALA A 308 1.88 -24.35 -12.71
N GLY A 309 0.57 -24.03 -12.67
CA GLY A 309 -0.50 -25.04 -12.65
C GLY A 309 -0.66 -25.77 -11.31
N LYS A 310 -0.01 -25.29 -10.23
CA LYS A 310 0.03 -25.93 -8.89
C LYS A 310 -1.13 -25.46 -7.99
N ILE A 311 -2.39 -25.75 -8.39
CA ILE A 311 -3.59 -25.26 -7.69
C ILE A 311 -3.67 -25.79 -6.25
N ASP A 312 -3.29 -27.05 -6.00
CA ASP A 312 -3.36 -27.60 -4.64
C ASP A 312 -2.37 -26.93 -3.70
N ARG A 313 -1.22 -26.52 -4.24
CA ARG A 313 -0.25 -25.73 -3.48
C ARG A 313 -0.78 -24.33 -3.14
N VAL A 314 -1.61 -23.72 -4.00
CA VAL A 314 -2.31 -22.47 -3.66
C VAL A 314 -3.23 -22.67 -2.46
N LYS A 315 -4.00 -23.78 -2.41
CA LYS A 315 -4.88 -24.07 -1.26
C LYS A 315 -4.09 -24.30 0.03
N GLU A 316 -2.96 -25.02 -0.06
CA GLU A 316 -2.07 -25.25 1.08
C GLU A 316 -1.49 -23.92 1.61
N GLY A 317 -0.95 -23.08 0.71
CA GLY A 317 -0.45 -21.75 1.06
C GLY A 317 -1.53 -20.86 1.69
N TYR A 318 -2.76 -20.94 1.20
CA TYR A 318 -3.90 -20.22 1.75
C TYR A 318 -4.25 -20.66 3.19
N ARG A 319 -4.22 -21.98 3.46
CA ARG A 319 -4.41 -22.48 4.83
C ARG A 319 -3.29 -22.02 5.77
N MET A 320 -2.03 -22.08 5.31
CA MET A 320 -0.92 -21.57 6.10
C MET A 320 -0.99 -20.07 6.34
N CYS A 321 -1.43 -19.30 5.33
CA CYS A 321 -1.68 -17.87 5.46
C CYS A 321 -2.72 -17.58 6.56
N TYR A 322 -3.80 -18.37 6.62
CA TYR A 322 -4.80 -18.25 7.69
C TYR A 322 -4.20 -18.48 9.09
N VAL A 323 -3.41 -19.54 9.25
CA VAL A 323 -2.75 -19.81 10.53
C VAL A 323 -1.89 -18.61 10.94
N ILE A 324 -1.11 -18.06 10.02
CA ILE A 324 -0.21 -16.92 10.31
C ILE A 324 -1.01 -15.68 10.71
N VAL A 325 -2.08 -15.31 9.95
CA VAL A 325 -2.85 -14.09 10.25
C VAL A 325 -3.71 -14.23 11.51
N LEU A 326 -4.24 -15.41 11.79
CA LEU A 326 -4.98 -15.68 13.03
C LEU A 326 -4.06 -15.60 14.25
N THR A 327 -2.86 -16.19 14.16
CA THR A 327 -1.85 -16.10 15.23
C THR A 327 -1.42 -14.65 15.45
N ALA A 328 -1.12 -13.91 14.38
CA ALA A 328 -0.74 -12.51 14.47
C ALA A 328 -1.88 -11.64 15.06
N GLY A 329 -3.12 -11.89 14.64
CA GLY A 329 -4.31 -11.20 15.18
C GLY A 329 -4.53 -11.50 16.67
N ALA A 330 -4.34 -12.77 17.08
CA ALA A 330 -4.43 -13.15 18.50
C ALA A 330 -3.35 -12.47 19.34
N VAL A 331 -2.11 -12.42 18.84
CA VAL A 331 -1.00 -11.71 19.51
C VAL A 331 -1.32 -10.22 19.65
N LEU A 332 -1.79 -9.56 18.59
CA LEU A 332 -2.19 -8.15 18.66
C LEU A 332 -3.35 -7.93 19.63
N CYS A 333 -4.33 -8.85 19.65
CA CYS A 333 -5.44 -8.78 20.60
C CYS A 333 -4.93 -8.82 22.06
N VAL A 334 -4.14 -9.83 22.41
CA VAL A 334 -3.57 -9.95 23.76
C VAL A 334 -2.74 -8.72 24.11
N MET A 335 -1.89 -8.26 23.19
CA MET A 335 -1.05 -7.08 23.40
C MET A 335 -1.87 -5.83 23.72
N TYR A 336 -2.93 -5.55 22.94
CA TYR A 336 -3.74 -4.34 23.16
C TYR A 336 -4.73 -4.48 24.32
N GLN A 337 -5.18 -5.69 24.68
CA GLN A 337 -5.99 -5.89 25.89
C GLN A 337 -5.15 -5.63 27.15
N LEU A 338 -3.89 -6.08 27.17
CA LEU A 338 -3.00 -5.93 28.33
C LEU A 338 -2.31 -4.56 28.39
N ALA A 339 -1.83 -4.05 27.26
CA ALA A 339 -0.99 -2.86 27.20
C ALA A 339 -1.60 -1.71 26.36
N GLY A 340 -2.88 -1.78 25.97
CA GLY A 340 -3.53 -0.77 25.12
C GLY A 340 -3.44 0.64 25.66
N GLY A 341 -3.51 0.80 27.00
CA GLY A 341 -3.32 2.09 27.65
C GLY A 341 -1.94 2.69 27.39
N ALA A 342 -0.88 1.90 27.47
CA ALA A 342 0.48 2.36 27.19
C ALA A 342 0.66 2.83 25.74
N PHE A 343 0.01 2.16 24.78
CA PHE A 343 0.04 2.60 23.38
C PHE A 343 -0.71 3.91 23.15
N VAL A 344 -1.87 4.09 23.79
CA VAL A 344 -2.63 5.35 23.71
C VAL A 344 -1.89 6.49 24.37
N SER A 345 -1.18 6.23 25.48
CA SER A 345 -0.36 7.24 26.18
C SER A 345 0.83 7.76 25.36
N LEU A 346 1.21 7.09 24.25
CA LEU A 346 2.20 7.64 23.33
C LEU A 346 1.69 8.86 22.56
N PHE A 347 0.37 9.05 22.48
CA PHE A 347 -0.27 10.11 21.71
C PHE A 347 -1.11 11.08 22.55
N LEU A 348 -1.58 10.63 23.71
CA LEU A 348 -2.46 11.37 24.59
C LEU A 348 -1.99 11.25 26.04
N ASP A 349 -2.10 12.32 26.80
CA ASP A 349 -1.75 12.29 28.21
C ASP A 349 -2.62 11.28 28.98
N SER A 350 -2.01 10.48 29.82
CA SER A 350 -2.60 9.35 30.57
C SER A 350 -3.50 9.77 31.73
N GLY A 351 -3.68 11.09 31.95
CA GLY A 351 -4.63 11.59 32.95
C GLY A 351 -6.04 11.58 32.39
N SER A 352 -6.96 10.89 33.02
CA SER A 352 -8.46 10.91 32.94
C SER A 352 -9.17 11.77 31.85
N SER A 353 -8.54 12.05 30.73
CA SER A 353 -9.14 12.80 29.64
C SER A 353 -10.12 11.94 28.87
N GLU A 354 -11.25 12.50 28.50
CA GLU A 354 -12.25 11.85 27.64
C GLU A 354 -11.61 11.34 26.32
N ALA A 355 -10.66 12.10 25.74
CA ALA A 355 -9.90 11.68 24.56
C ALA A 355 -9.14 10.38 24.76
N TYR A 356 -8.48 10.20 25.91
CA TYR A 356 -7.80 8.96 26.26
C TYR A 356 -8.77 7.77 26.35
N SER A 357 -9.93 7.98 26.98
CA SER A 357 -10.98 6.96 27.11
C SER A 357 -11.51 6.53 25.72
N VAL A 358 -11.77 7.49 24.83
CA VAL A 358 -12.19 7.22 23.44
C VAL A 358 -11.13 6.42 22.69
N GLY A 359 -9.85 6.84 22.75
CA GLY A 359 -8.74 6.14 22.10
C GLY A 359 -8.53 4.73 22.61
N LEU A 360 -8.62 4.53 23.95
CA LEU A 360 -8.50 3.23 24.57
C LEU A 360 -9.65 2.29 24.19
N SER A 361 -10.87 2.80 24.19
CA SER A 361 -12.05 2.04 23.75
C SER A 361 -11.93 1.59 22.31
N TYR A 362 -11.49 2.49 21.42
CA TYR A 362 -11.21 2.20 20.02
C TYR A 362 -10.21 1.04 19.86
N VAL A 363 -9.01 1.17 20.47
CA VAL A 363 -7.92 0.20 20.32
C VAL A 363 -8.31 -1.16 20.88
N LYS A 364 -8.89 -1.19 22.10
CA LYS A 364 -9.32 -2.44 22.74
C LYS A 364 -10.42 -3.13 21.94
N PHE A 365 -11.41 -2.39 21.44
CA PHE A 365 -12.48 -2.96 20.66
C PHE A 365 -11.97 -3.56 19.33
N LEU A 366 -11.20 -2.79 18.55
CA LEU A 366 -10.71 -3.28 17.26
C LEU A 366 -9.71 -4.44 17.39
N SER A 367 -9.01 -4.55 18.51
CA SER A 367 -8.04 -5.63 18.73
C SER A 367 -8.67 -7.03 18.57
N PHE A 368 -9.93 -7.23 18.91
CA PHE A 368 -10.65 -8.49 18.71
C PHE A 368 -10.86 -8.85 17.24
N PHE A 369 -10.77 -7.85 16.35
CA PHE A 369 -11.14 -8.01 14.93
C PHE A 369 -9.95 -7.94 13.97
N TYR A 370 -8.72 -7.78 14.43
CA TYR A 370 -7.55 -7.77 13.53
C TYR A 370 -7.37 -9.09 12.77
N SER A 371 -7.85 -10.20 13.31
CA SER A 371 -7.90 -11.47 12.57
C SER A 371 -8.79 -11.38 11.32
N PHE A 372 -9.91 -10.65 11.37
CA PHE A 372 -10.82 -10.50 10.23
C PHE A 372 -10.20 -9.74 9.07
N ILE A 373 -9.45 -8.66 9.35
CA ILE A 373 -8.73 -7.97 8.26
C ILE A 373 -7.63 -8.85 7.67
N GLY A 374 -6.98 -9.70 8.48
CA GLY A 374 -6.01 -10.67 8.00
C GLY A 374 -6.63 -11.72 7.08
N LEU A 375 -7.77 -12.30 7.48
CA LEU A 375 -8.53 -13.26 6.68
C LEU A 375 -9.03 -12.64 5.37
N LYS A 376 -9.60 -11.44 5.45
CA LYS A 376 -10.03 -10.65 4.30
C LYS A 376 -8.87 -10.38 3.34
N ALA A 377 -7.78 -9.83 3.83
CA ALA A 377 -6.63 -9.47 3.00
C ALA A 377 -6.00 -10.70 2.32
N SER A 378 -5.95 -11.84 3.01
CA SER A 378 -5.43 -13.09 2.48
C SER A 378 -6.33 -13.66 1.36
N THR A 379 -7.65 -13.59 1.54
CA THR A 379 -8.62 -14.05 0.54
C THR A 379 -8.62 -13.15 -0.69
N ASP A 380 -8.65 -11.84 -0.48
CA ASP A 380 -8.53 -10.83 -1.55
C ASP A 380 -7.19 -11.00 -2.31
N GLY A 381 -6.11 -11.29 -1.59
CA GLY A 381 -4.80 -11.56 -2.17
C GLY A 381 -4.80 -12.81 -3.06
N LEU A 382 -5.45 -13.91 -2.62
CA LEU A 382 -5.60 -15.12 -3.42
C LEU A 382 -6.39 -14.83 -4.71
N LEU A 383 -7.56 -14.21 -4.60
CA LEU A 383 -8.42 -13.91 -5.76
C LEU A 383 -7.70 -13.02 -6.76
N ARG A 384 -7.04 -11.97 -6.29
CA ARG A 384 -6.24 -11.06 -7.10
C ARG A 384 -5.06 -11.78 -7.78
N GLY A 385 -4.32 -12.62 -7.04
CA GLY A 385 -3.21 -13.41 -7.59
C GLY A 385 -3.64 -14.41 -8.64
N ALA A 386 -4.85 -14.96 -8.53
CA ALA A 386 -5.48 -15.77 -9.57
C ALA A 386 -5.93 -14.95 -10.78
N GLY A 387 -6.06 -13.61 -10.65
CA GLY A 387 -6.60 -12.72 -11.68
C GLY A 387 -8.11 -12.58 -11.64
N ASP A 388 -8.77 -13.10 -10.61
CA ASP A 388 -10.22 -12.98 -10.40
C ASP A 388 -10.53 -11.72 -9.59
N VAL A 389 -10.59 -10.60 -10.29
CA VAL A 389 -10.75 -9.29 -9.66
C VAL A 389 -12.19 -8.89 -9.39
N THR A 390 -13.18 -9.59 -9.96
CA THR A 390 -14.59 -9.20 -9.87
C THR A 390 -15.11 -9.29 -8.44
N ALA A 391 -14.99 -10.47 -7.82
CA ALA A 391 -15.46 -10.68 -6.45
C ALA A 391 -14.73 -9.79 -5.43
N PHE A 392 -13.42 -9.68 -5.59
CA PHE A 392 -12.57 -8.81 -4.81
C PHE A 392 -13.02 -7.33 -4.90
N THR A 393 -13.36 -6.82 -6.09
CA THR A 393 -13.83 -5.45 -6.27
C THR A 393 -15.19 -5.24 -5.59
N VAL A 394 -16.15 -6.14 -5.85
CA VAL A 394 -17.48 -6.09 -5.23
C VAL A 394 -17.38 -6.13 -3.70
N ALA A 395 -16.58 -7.04 -3.16
CA ALA A 395 -16.40 -7.17 -1.71
C ALA A 395 -15.84 -5.89 -1.07
N ASN A 396 -14.89 -5.21 -1.74
CA ASN A 396 -14.34 -3.94 -1.24
C ASN A 396 -15.33 -2.78 -1.35
N LEU A 397 -16.16 -2.72 -2.39
CA LEU A 397 -17.25 -1.73 -2.50
C LEU A 397 -18.30 -1.93 -1.42
N VAL A 398 -18.70 -3.18 -1.13
CA VAL A 398 -19.65 -3.49 -0.04
C VAL A 398 -19.05 -3.10 1.32
N ASN A 399 -17.76 -3.38 1.55
CA ASN A 399 -17.06 -2.96 2.76
C ASN A 399 -17.14 -1.42 2.93
N LEU A 400 -16.83 -0.65 1.88
CA LEU A 400 -16.95 0.81 1.92
C LEU A 400 -18.38 1.25 2.22
N ALA A 401 -19.37 0.69 1.49
CA ALA A 401 -20.78 1.03 1.65
C ALA A 401 -21.26 0.79 3.09
N ILE A 402 -20.93 -0.36 3.69
CA ILE A 402 -21.27 -0.68 5.08
C ILE A 402 -20.60 0.33 6.02
N ARG A 403 -19.29 0.54 5.88
CA ARG A 403 -18.54 1.43 6.77
C ARG A 403 -19.10 2.85 6.76
N VAL A 404 -19.33 3.39 5.56
CA VAL A 404 -19.86 4.75 5.40
C VAL A 404 -21.32 4.83 5.86
N SER A 405 -22.20 3.92 5.41
CA SER A 405 -23.62 3.97 5.76
C SER A 405 -23.86 3.77 7.25
N VAL A 406 -23.23 2.77 7.86
CA VAL A 406 -23.39 2.50 9.31
C VAL A 406 -22.88 3.70 10.12
N THR A 407 -21.72 4.27 9.79
CA THR A 407 -21.20 5.42 10.51
C THR A 407 -22.10 6.64 10.35
N ASN A 408 -22.50 6.99 9.11
CA ASN A 408 -23.29 8.20 8.87
C ASN A 408 -24.72 8.13 9.44
N LEU A 409 -25.35 6.94 9.39
CA LEU A 409 -26.72 6.79 9.85
C LEU A 409 -26.84 6.59 11.36
N PHE A 410 -25.91 5.87 11.96
CA PHE A 410 -26.05 5.42 13.35
C PHE A 410 -25.13 6.16 14.34
N ALA A 411 -23.97 6.70 13.92
CA ALA A 411 -23.09 7.41 14.85
C ALA A 411 -23.74 8.69 15.43
N PRO A 412 -24.52 9.48 14.69
CA PRO A 412 -25.23 10.62 15.26
C PRO A 412 -26.25 10.25 16.35
N ILE A 413 -26.76 9.01 16.31
CA ILE A 413 -27.81 8.52 17.25
C ILE A 413 -27.18 7.83 18.45
N TYR A 414 -26.21 6.94 18.21
CA TYR A 414 -25.65 6.04 19.24
C TYR A 414 -24.25 6.44 19.70
N GLY A 415 -23.69 7.55 19.17
CA GLY A 415 -22.40 8.08 19.58
C GLY A 415 -21.22 7.60 18.70
N ILE A 416 -20.07 8.23 18.94
CA ILE A 416 -18.84 8.04 18.15
C ILE A 416 -18.39 6.57 18.06
N GLN A 417 -18.75 5.74 19.03
CA GLN A 417 -18.35 4.31 19.06
C GLN A 417 -18.78 3.55 17.81
N VAL A 418 -19.90 3.94 17.21
CA VAL A 418 -20.40 3.32 15.97
C VAL A 418 -19.40 3.44 14.83
N ALA A 419 -18.60 4.50 14.81
CA ALA A 419 -17.63 4.72 13.74
C ALA A 419 -16.55 3.62 13.67
N TRP A 420 -16.07 3.15 14.82
CA TRP A 420 -15.12 2.01 14.82
C TRP A 420 -15.83 0.65 14.86
N MET A 421 -17.08 0.57 15.30
CA MET A 421 -17.87 -0.66 15.18
C MET A 421 -18.21 -0.99 13.71
N ALA A 422 -18.38 0.01 12.87
CA ALA A 422 -18.61 -0.15 11.43
C ALA A 422 -17.41 -0.77 10.69
N VAL A 423 -16.19 -0.61 11.21
CA VAL A 423 -14.97 -1.11 10.57
C VAL A 423 -14.96 -2.64 10.48
N PRO A 424 -15.07 -3.41 11.58
CA PRO A 424 -15.06 -4.87 11.50
C PRO A 424 -16.31 -5.43 10.81
N LEU A 425 -17.44 -4.75 10.83
CA LEU A 425 -18.61 -5.14 10.03
C LEU A 425 -18.29 -5.11 8.53
N GLY A 426 -17.61 -4.05 8.08
CA GLY A 426 -17.14 -3.97 6.70
C GLY A 426 -16.12 -5.05 6.35
N TRP A 427 -15.17 -5.35 7.25
CA TRP A 427 -14.18 -6.41 7.05
C TRP A 427 -14.84 -7.79 6.98
N ALA A 428 -15.80 -8.07 7.87
CA ALA A 428 -16.52 -9.32 7.90
C ALA A 428 -17.37 -9.53 6.64
N ALA A 429 -18.10 -8.51 6.19
CA ALA A 429 -18.88 -8.57 4.96
C ALA A 429 -17.99 -8.80 3.73
N ASN A 430 -16.89 -8.08 3.62
CA ASN A 430 -15.90 -8.32 2.56
C ASN A 430 -15.39 -9.77 2.60
N TYR A 431 -14.98 -10.23 3.78
CA TYR A 431 -14.49 -11.60 3.94
C TYR A 431 -15.51 -12.65 3.53
N VAL A 432 -16.78 -12.50 3.97
CA VAL A 432 -17.85 -13.43 3.63
C VAL A 432 -18.08 -13.50 2.11
N ILE A 433 -18.07 -12.34 1.42
CA ILE A 433 -18.24 -12.29 -0.04
C ILE A 433 -17.04 -12.93 -0.74
N SER A 434 -15.82 -12.51 -0.39
CA SER A 434 -14.59 -13.03 -1.02
C SER A 434 -14.39 -14.52 -0.73
N PHE A 435 -14.67 -14.98 0.49
CA PHE A 435 -14.56 -16.38 0.87
C PHE A 435 -15.65 -17.24 0.22
N GLY A 436 -16.89 -16.76 0.19
CA GLY A 436 -17.97 -17.41 -0.54
C GLY A 436 -17.61 -17.61 -2.02
N TRP A 437 -17.02 -16.59 -2.64
CA TRP A 437 -16.53 -16.71 -4.01
C TRP A 437 -15.37 -17.71 -4.15
N TYR A 438 -14.42 -17.70 -3.21
CA TYR A 438 -13.34 -18.68 -3.16
C TYR A 438 -13.89 -20.12 -3.14
N LEU A 439 -14.95 -20.39 -2.35
CA LEU A 439 -15.58 -21.71 -2.25
C LEU A 439 -16.22 -22.18 -3.56
N THR A 440 -16.69 -21.28 -4.43
CA THR A 440 -17.20 -21.64 -5.76
C THR A 440 -16.15 -22.28 -6.67
N GLY A 441 -14.88 -22.08 -6.36
CA GLY A 441 -13.76 -22.58 -7.16
C GLY A 441 -13.61 -21.93 -8.54
N LYS A 442 -14.40 -20.89 -8.88
CA LYS A 442 -14.33 -20.18 -10.16
C LYS A 442 -12.94 -19.59 -10.43
N TRP A 443 -12.28 -19.08 -9.39
CA TRP A 443 -10.92 -18.52 -9.46
C TRP A 443 -9.88 -19.47 -10.08
N LYS A 444 -10.08 -20.82 -9.95
CA LYS A 444 -9.18 -21.83 -10.53
C LYS A 444 -9.21 -21.86 -12.04
N LYS A 445 -10.29 -21.36 -12.66
CA LYS A 445 -10.50 -21.38 -14.11
C LYS A 445 -10.08 -20.08 -14.79
N VAL A 446 -9.76 -19.04 -14.02
CA VAL A 446 -9.34 -17.74 -14.55
C VAL A 446 -8.01 -17.90 -15.30
N ARG A 447 -7.93 -17.33 -16.50
CA ARG A 447 -6.77 -17.34 -17.39
C ARG A 447 -6.29 -15.92 -17.61
N VAL A 448 -5.28 -15.48 -16.88
CA VAL A 448 -4.63 -14.17 -17.08
C VAL A 448 -3.61 -14.24 -18.21
N ILE A 449 -2.90 -15.37 -18.27
CA ILE A 449 -1.91 -15.63 -19.31
C ILE A 449 -2.43 -16.72 -20.26
N LYS A 450 -2.29 -16.50 -21.57
CA LYS A 450 -2.55 -17.56 -22.56
C LYS A 450 -1.42 -18.58 -22.52
N LYS A 451 -1.81 -19.87 -22.64
CA LYS A 451 -0.85 -20.98 -22.69
C LYS A 451 0.09 -20.85 -23.89
#